data_9f00d82243f9eb05b273eefc4c024c85
#
_entry.id   9f00d82243f9eb05b273eefc4c024c85
#
_cell.length_a   1.000
_cell.length_b   1.000
_cell.length_c   1.000
_cell.angle_alpha   90.00
_cell.angle_beta   90.00
_cell.angle_gamma   90.00
#
_symmetry.space_group_name_H-M   'P 1'
#
loop_
_entity.id
_entity.type
_entity.pdbx_description
1 polymer ?
#
loop_
_entity_poly.entity_id
_entity_poly.type
_entity_poly.pdbx_seq_one_letter_code
_entity_poly.pdbx_strand_id
1 'polypeptide(L)'
;MEKNIKKKNFSRRKVLIGAGATLAAPAILSMTRAYAANPKLKVGFVSPKTGPLGGFAEADDYVVEAIQKVFSSGLSNNGKTYEVEIISKDSQSNPNRAAEVASDLILRDEVDIILAQATPDTTNPVADQAEINEVPCITTNCPWQPYFFGRNGNPAEGFEYTYHFFWGLEDIIAVFTDLWGASGVAKNVGGLFPNDADGNAWGHPELGLPKPLSEMGYKLIHPDHYQPMSDDFSAQINAYKDAGCEIVTGVMIPPDFGTFWAQAAQQGFNPKVVTIGKALLFPSFVNSLGDRGNGLTSEIWWTPDHPFSSSLTGTKAKELGNGYVSTTGRKWNQGLGFQHALFEVTADVIKRCSDLDDTSAVMASISSTNLSTMVGKVNWSNGPVKNVSKTPLVSGQWQKGSDGLELRITNNSHAPEIPTNGKLELI
;
A
#
# COMPACT_ATOMS: atom_id res chain seq x y z
N MET A 1 -2.04 48.13 -8.77
CA MET A 1 -1.56 47.46 -10.01
C MET A 1 -0.44 46.51 -9.60
N GLU A 2 -0.82 45.31 -9.16
CA GLU A 2 0.13 44.25 -8.86
C GLU A 2 0.40 43.46 -10.14
N LYS A 3 1.66 43.39 -10.51
CA LYS A 3 2.11 42.60 -11.65
C LYS A 3 2.16 41.11 -11.25
N ASN A 4 1.22 40.33 -11.76
CA ASN A 4 1.27 38.88 -11.75
C ASN A 4 2.52 38.43 -12.55
N ILE A 5 3.57 38.04 -11.84
CA ILE A 5 4.74 37.38 -12.42
C ILE A 5 4.39 35.89 -12.49
N LYS A 6 3.93 35.42 -13.64
CA LYS A 6 3.84 33.97 -13.94
C LYS A 6 5.26 33.38 -13.86
N LYS A 7 5.55 32.61 -12.82
CA LYS A 7 6.74 31.74 -12.79
C LYS A 7 6.63 30.75 -13.97
N LYS A 8 7.50 30.88 -14.95
CA LYS A 8 7.68 29.86 -15.99
C LYS A 8 8.46 28.72 -15.34
N ASN A 9 7.76 27.64 -15.03
CA ASN A 9 8.40 26.37 -14.65
C ASN A 9 9.14 25.85 -15.89
N PHE A 10 10.46 25.90 -15.87
CA PHE A 10 11.31 25.25 -16.87
C PHE A 10 11.51 23.79 -16.43
N SER A 11 11.08 22.81 -17.23
CA SER A 11 11.38 21.41 -17.02
C SER A 11 12.90 21.22 -16.86
N ARG A 12 13.31 20.43 -15.87
CA ARG A 12 14.72 20.12 -15.57
C ARG A 12 15.47 19.57 -16.79
N ARG A 13 14.79 18.87 -17.70
CA ARG A 13 15.34 18.38 -18.98
C ARG A 13 15.72 19.47 -19.97
N LYS A 14 15.02 20.60 -20.00
CA LYS A 14 15.29 21.70 -20.95
C LYS A 14 16.55 22.51 -20.63
N VAL A 15 17.05 22.47 -19.39
CA VAL A 15 18.25 23.22 -18.96
C VAL A 15 19.55 22.53 -19.45
N LEU A 16 19.56 21.22 -19.65
CA LEU A 16 20.76 20.47 -20.06
C LEU A 16 21.02 20.46 -21.59
N ILE A 17 20.04 20.84 -22.41
CA ILE A 17 20.17 20.85 -23.89
C ILE A 17 20.80 22.14 -24.43
N GLY A 18 20.91 23.19 -23.60
CA GLY A 18 21.32 24.53 -24.02
C GLY A 18 22.84 24.81 -24.07
N ALA A 19 23.72 23.90 -23.66
CA ALA A 19 25.15 24.19 -23.45
C ALA A 19 26.12 23.57 -24.51
N GLY A 20 25.67 23.17 -25.67
CA GLY A 20 26.51 22.45 -26.64
C GLY A 20 26.30 22.82 -28.09
N ALA A 21 26.49 24.08 -28.47
CA ALA A 21 26.51 24.44 -29.90
C ALA A 21 27.45 25.60 -30.17
N THR A 22 28.70 25.30 -30.54
CA THR A 22 29.47 26.07 -31.52
C THR A 22 30.72 25.28 -31.93
N LEU A 23 30.73 24.77 -33.18
CA LEU A 23 31.82 24.84 -34.15
C LEU A 23 31.41 24.04 -35.39
N ALA A 24 31.06 24.72 -36.45
CA ALA A 24 30.72 24.12 -37.75
C ALA A 24 31.94 24.03 -38.65
N ALA A 25 32.13 22.84 -39.24
CA ALA A 25 32.88 22.66 -40.50
C ALA A 25 32.04 21.77 -41.43
N PRO A 26 31.95 22.02 -42.72
CA PRO A 26 31.05 21.31 -43.60
C PRO A 26 31.65 19.93 -44.00
N ALA A 27 31.08 18.86 -43.47
CA ALA A 27 31.29 17.52 -43.97
C ALA A 27 30.03 17.05 -44.70
N ILE A 28 30.21 16.56 -45.92
CA ILE A 28 29.18 15.93 -46.74
C ILE A 28 28.62 14.73 -45.98
N LEU A 29 27.43 14.87 -45.44
CA LEU A 29 26.74 13.82 -44.70
C LEU A 29 25.93 12.95 -45.68
N SER A 30 26.38 11.69 -45.86
CA SER A 30 25.47 10.60 -46.17
C SER A 30 24.39 10.57 -45.09
N MET A 31 23.12 10.81 -45.44
CA MET A 31 21.97 10.70 -44.54
C MET A 31 21.76 9.22 -44.14
N THR A 32 22.53 8.71 -43.18
CA THR A 32 22.04 7.66 -42.33
C THR A 32 21.00 8.30 -41.41
N ARG A 33 19.73 7.91 -41.55
CA ARG A 33 18.71 8.21 -40.56
C ARG A 33 19.24 7.69 -39.22
N ALA A 34 19.81 8.57 -38.42
CA ALA A 34 19.98 8.29 -37.00
C ALA A 34 18.57 8.11 -36.47
N TYR A 35 18.18 6.88 -36.15
CA TYR A 35 17.02 6.65 -35.34
C TYR A 35 17.31 7.36 -34.00
N ALA A 36 16.61 8.45 -33.77
CA ALA A 36 16.67 9.08 -32.46
C ALA A 36 16.29 8.00 -31.42
N ALA A 37 17.16 7.80 -30.44
CA ALA A 37 16.87 6.88 -29.36
C ALA A 37 15.53 7.31 -28.71
N ASN A 38 14.71 6.34 -28.36
CA ASN A 38 13.46 6.61 -27.68
C ASN A 38 13.74 7.44 -26.41
N PRO A 39 12.93 8.46 -26.11
CA PRO A 39 13.06 9.19 -24.86
C PRO A 39 12.84 8.23 -23.67
N LYS A 40 13.62 8.40 -22.61
CA LYS A 40 13.60 7.54 -21.43
C LYS A 40 12.78 8.16 -20.31
N LEU A 41 11.92 7.36 -19.70
CA LEU A 41 11.20 7.68 -18.47
C LEU A 41 11.73 6.81 -17.34
N LYS A 42 11.99 7.39 -16.19
CA LYS A 42 12.44 6.68 -15.01
C LYS A 42 11.35 6.69 -13.95
N VAL A 43 10.98 5.52 -13.49
CA VAL A 43 10.00 5.31 -12.41
C VAL A 43 10.75 4.82 -11.17
N GLY A 44 10.79 5.64 -10.12
CA GLY A 44 11.32 5.24 -8.83
C GLY A 44 10.33 4.38 -8.08
N PHE A 45 10.78 3.33 -7.40
CA PHE A 45 9.94 2.50 -6.54
C PHE A 45 10.62 2.25 -5.20
N VAL A 46 9.99 2.70 -4.10
CA VAL A 46 10.49 2.51 -2.73
C VAL A 46 9.59 1.54 -1.97
N SER A 47 10.21 0.53 -1.37
CA SER A 47 9.52 -0.51 -0.62
C SER A 47 10.42 -1.04 0.52
N PRO A 48 9.87 -1.56 1.63
CA PRO A 48 10.67 -2.15 2.72
C PRO A 48 11.08 -3.58 2.38
N LYS A 49 12.05 -3.76 1.48
CA LYS A 49 12.52 -5.10 1.05
C LYS A 49 13.16 -5.89 2.17
N THR A 50 13.74 -5.20 3.16
CA THR A 50 14.38 -5.81 4.33
C THR A 50 13.86 -5.22 5.64
N GLY A 51 14.12 -5.92 6.76
CA GLY A 51 13.67 -5.52 8.09
C GLY A 51 12.28 -6.06 8.47
N PRO A 52 11.69 -5.58 9.59
CA PRO A 52 10.44 -6.13 10.14
C PRO A 52 9.22 -6.03 9.22
N LEU A 53 9.24 -5.12 8.26
CA LEU A 53 8.18 -4.93 7.27
C LEU A 53 8.44 -5.67 5.94
N GLY A 54 9.49 -6.48 5.86
CA GLY A 54 9.89 -7.19 4.62
C GLY A 54 8.80 -8.04 3.99
N GLY A 55 7.84 -8.52 4.78
CA GLY A 55 6.66 -9.25 4.27
C GLY A 55 5.85 -8.45 3.23
N PHE A 56 5.79 -7.13 3.36
CA PHE A 56 5.10 -6.27 2.38
C PHE A 56 5.78 -6.27 1.01
N ALA A 57 7.07 -6.54 0.94
CA ALA A 57 7.87 -6.52 -0.29
C ALA A 57 8.07 -7.91 -0.91
N GLU A 58 7.50 -8.98 -0.34
CA GLU A 58 7.70 -10.36 -0.83
C GLU A 58 7.35 -10.54 -2.32
N ALA A 59 6.43 -9.74 -2.86
CA ALA A 59 6.01 -9.82 -4.25
C ALA A 59 6.71 -8.81 -5.17
N ASP A 60 7.49 -7.87 -4.63
CA ASP A 60 8.06 -6.75 -5.38
C ASP A 60 8.87 -7.18 -6.59
N ASP A 61 9.82 -8.07 -6.40
CA ASP A 61 10.73 -8.47 -7.48
C ASP A 61 9.96 -9.16 -8.62
N TYR A 62 8.98 -10.03 -8.27
CA TYR A 62 8.11 -10.65 -9.26
C TYR A 62 7.30 -9.62 -10.05
N VAL A 63 6.69 -8.64 -9.34
CA VAL A 63 5.89 -7.60 -10.00
C VAL A 63 6.77 -6.70 -10.86
N VAL A 64 7.89 -6.22 -10.32
CA VAL A 64 8.81 -5.34 -11.06
C VAL A 64 9.34 -6.02 -12.32
N GLU A 65 9.75 -7.29 -12.25
CA GLU A 65 10.20 -8.06 -13.42
C GLU A 65 9.09 -8.24 -14.46
N ALA A 66 7.87 -8.58 -14.01
CA ALA A 66 6.73 -8.75 -14.91
C ALA A 66 6.36 -7.43 -15.61
N ILE A 67 6.32 -6.33 -14.89
CA ILE A 67 6.02 -5.00 -15.42
C ILE A 67 7.15 -4.51 -16.34
N GLN A 68 8.41 -4.72 -15.97
CA GLN A 68 9.55 -4.36 -16.83
C GLN A 68 9.51 -5.11 -18.18
N LYS A 69 9.04 -6.36 -18.20
CA LYS A 69 8.78 -7.10 -19.45
C LYS A 69 7.68 -6.44 -20.28
N VAL A 70 6.58 -5.99 -19.65
CA VAL A 70 5.51 -5.25 -20.35
C VAL A 70 6.04 -3.93 -20.90
N PHE A 71 6.89 -3.24 -20.16
CA PHE A 71 7.49 -1.96 -20.56
C PHE A 71 8.65 -2.11 -21.58
N SER A 72 9.15 -3.32 -21.83
CA SER A 72 10.28 -3.54 -22.74
C SER A 72 10.00 -3.13 -24.19
N SER A 73 8.74 -3.13 -24.61
CA SER A 73 8.32 -2.61 -25.91
C SER A 73 8.14 -1.08 -25.93
N GLY A 74 8.36 -0.42 -24.80
CA GLY A 74 8.08 0.98 -24.55
C GLY A 74 6.60 1.28 -24.36
N LEU A 75 6.32 2.45 -23.81
CA LEU A 75 4.95 2.98 -23.68
C LEU A 75 4.72 4.07 -24.73
N SER A 76 3.65 3.94 -25.48
CA SER A 76 3.27 4.94 -26.47
C SER A 76 2.51 6.09 -25.81
N ASN A 77 2.94 7.32 -26.11
CA ASN A 77 2.27 8.55 -25.75
C ASN A 77 2.40 9.57 -26.89
N ASN A 78 1.29 10.14 -27.36
CA ASN A 78 1.24 11.17 -28.40
C ASN A 78 2.11 10.85 -29.66
N GLY A 79 2.11 9.58 -30.10
CA GLY A 79 2.86 9.10 -31.27
C GLY A 79 4.36 8.92 -31.04
N LYS A 80 4.86 9.12 -29.80
CA LYS A 80 6.22 8.78 -29.39
C LYS A 80 6.20 7.51 -28.55
N THR A 81 7.25 6.71 -28.64
CA THR A 81 7.48 5.56 -27.76
C THR A 81 8.53 5.93 -26.74
N TYR A 82 8.21 5.74 -25.46
CA TYR A 82 9.12 6.01 -24.34
C TYR A 82 9.67 4.68 -23.81
N GLU A 83 10.98 4.59 -23.64
CA GLU A 83 11.61 3.53 -22.86
C GLU A 83 11.35 3.80 -21.38
N VAL A 84 10.80 2.81 -20.63
CA VAL A 84 10.50 2.98 -19.22
C VAL A 84 11.44 2.11 -18.39
N GLU A 85 12.20 2.75 -17.50
CA GLU A 85 13.10 2.10 -16.54
C GLU A 85 12.49 2.19 -15.13
N ILE A 86 12.43 1.07 -14.41
CA ILE A 86 12.03 1.02 -13.00
C ILE A 86 13.28 0.93 -12.15
N ILE A 87 13.47 1.89 -11.23
CA ILE A 87 14.58 1.94 -10.28
C ILE A 87 14.03 1.67 -8.87
N SER A 88 14.30 0.49 -8.35
CA SER A 88 13.79 0.04 -7.05
C SER A 88 14.82 0.28 -5.93
N LYS A 89 14.38 0.81 -4.79
CA LYS A 89 15.21 1.07 -3.59
C LYS A 89 14.55 0.45 -2.35
N ASP A 90 15.39 -0.01 -1.44
CA ASP A 90 14.98 -0.58 -0.16
C ASP A 90 14.97 0.47 0.96
N SER A 91 13.81 0.69 1.58
CA SER A 91 13.66 1.55 2.75
C SER A 91 14.17 0.89 4.05
N GLN A 92 14.49 -0.40 4.02
CA GLN A 92 14.97 -1.18 5.17
C GLN A 92 14.03 -1.11 6.39
N SER A 93 12.73 -0.96 6.15
CA SER A 93 11.71 -0.77 7.20
C SER A 93 12.00 0.43 8.12
N ASN A 94 12.68 1.44 7.63
CA ASN A 94 13.14 2.59 8.41
C ASN A 94 12.71 3.91 7.76
N PRO A 95 12.03 4.83 8.48
CA PRO A 95 11.51 6.07 7.92
C PRO A 95 12.62 7.02 7.43
N ASN A 96 13.75 7.09 8.13
CA ASN A 96 14.87 7.94 7.71
C ASN A 96 15.49 7.40 6.41
N ARG A 97 15.64 6.07 6.32
CA ARG A 97 16.14 5.44 5.09
C ARG A 97 15.17 5.59 3.94
N ALA A 98 13.86 5.52 4.19
CA ALA A 98 12.83 5.78 3.19
C ALA A 98 12.97 7.19 2.59
N ALA A 99 13.14 8.22 3.43
CA ALA A 99 13.39 9.59 2.99
C ALA A 99 14.72 9.72 2.20
N GLU A 100 15.79 9.09 2.68
CA GLU A 100 17.10 9.11 2.04
C GLU A 100 17.05 8.50 0.63
N VAL A 101 16.50 7.29 0.49
CA VAL A 101 16.44 6.64 -0.83
C VAL A 101 15.47 7.33 -1.79
N ALA A 102 14.41 7.98 -1.28
CA ALA A 102 13.56 8.83 -2.08
C ALA A 102 14.31 10.06 -2.61
N SER A 103 15.08 10.73 -1.74
CA SER A 103 15.97 11.82 -2.14
C SER A 103 16.99 11.38 -3.21
N ASP A 104 17.58 10.19 -3.06
CA ASP A 104 18.52 9.64 -4.04
C ASP A 104 17.85 9.40 -5.40
N LEU A 105 16.63 8.81 -5.41
CA LEU A 105 15.84 8.62 -6.63
C LEU A 105 15.55 9.95 -7.34
N ILE A 106 15.20 10.98 -6.56
CA ILE A 106 14.81 12.29 -7.08
C ILE A 106 16.03 13.08 -7.58
N LEU A 107 17.09 13.16 -6.76
CA LEU A 107 18.20 14.12 -6.99
C LEU A 107 19.37 13.51 -7.75
N ARG A 108 19.58 12.18 -7.68
CA ARG A 108 20.70 11.50 -8.34
C ARG A 108 20.25 10.66 -9.53
N ASP A 109 19.19 9.85 -9.32
CA ASP A 109 18.65 9.00 -10.38
C ASP A 109 17.74 9.80 -11.33
N GLU A 110 17.25 10.98 -10.89
CA GLU A 110 16.40 11.90 -11.65
C GLU A 110 15.13 11.20 -12.18
N VAL A 111 14.38 10.57 -11.27
CA VAL A 111 13.14 9.89 -11.64
C VAL A 111 12.02 10.87 -12.01
N ASP A 112 11.21 10.52 -12.99
CA ASP A 112 10.08 11.33 -13.46
C ASP A 112 8.82 11.15 -12.59
N ILE A 113 8.64 9.95 -12.03
CA ILE A 113 7.54 9.58 -11.12
C ILE A 113 8.12 8.68 -10.04
N ILE A 114 7.70 8.88 -8.79
CA ILE A 114 8.09 8.01 -7.69
C ILE A 114 6.87 7.25 -7.13
N LEU A 115 7.06 5.98 -6.83
CA LEU A 115 6.07 5.09 -6.25
C LEU A 115 6.55 4.61 -4.88
N ALA A 116 5.63 4.48 -3.93
CA ALA A 116 5.94 3.87 -2.64
C ALA A 116 4.78 3.03 -2.10
N GLN A 117 5.13 2.05 -1.31
CA GLN A 117 4.15 1.18 -0.67
C GLN A 117 4.64 0.72 0.71
N ALA A 118 3.73 0.11 1.45
CA ALA A 118 3.78 -0.38 2.82
C ALA A 118 3.39 0.72 3.83
N THR A 119 3.63 0.56 5.05
CA THR A 119 3.10 1.32 6.18
C THR A 119 3.31 2.84 6.10
N PRO A 120 2.58 3.66 6.87
CA PRO A 120 2.79 5.11 6.89
C PRO A 120 4.24 5.49 7.23
N ASP A 121 4.90 4.71 8.11
CA ASP A 121 6.28 4.98 8.53
C ASP A 121 7.29 4.95 7.37
N THR A 122 7.03 4.17 6.32
CA THR A 122 7.92 4.09 5.15
C THR A 122 7.38 4.75 3.90
N THR A 123 6.06 4.98 3.83
CA THR A 123 5.40 5.62 2.68
C THR A 123 5.39 7.14 2.80
N ASN A 124 5.05 7.68 4.00
CA ASN A 124 4.97 9.12 4.22
C ASN A 124 6.29 9.85 3.95
N PRO A 125 7.45 9.37 4.44
CA PRO A 125 8.72 10.04 4.16
C PRO A 125 9.05 10.12 2.66
N VAL A 126 8.67 9.11 1.87
CA VAL A 126 8.86 9.14 0.41
C VAL A 126 7.96 10.20 -0.24
N ALA A 127 6.69 10.21 0.16
CA ALA A 127 5.73 11.18 -0.36
C ALA A 127 6.10 12.63 0.04
N ASP A 128 6.64 12.83 1.25
CA ASP A 128 7.12 14.15 1.70
C ASP A 128 8.34 14.63 0.89
N GLN A 129 9.29 13.72 0.57
CA GLN A 129 10.40 14.07 -0.31
C GLN A 129 9.93 14.40 -1.73
N ALA A 130 8.94 13.69 -2.23
CA ALA A 130 8.33 13.97 -3.53
C ALA A 130 7.63 15.33 -3.55
N GLU A 131 6.85 15.65 -2.50
CA GLU A 131 6.14 16.92 -2.36
C GLU A 131 7.11 18.12 -2.32
N ILE A 132 8.15 18.02 -1.48
CA ILE A 132 9.16 19.08 -1.31
C ILE A 132 9.96 19.34 -2.61
N ASN A 133 10.21 18.27 -3.39
CA ASN A 133 11.00 18.34 -4.62
C ASN A 133 10.15 18.48 -5.89
N GLU A 134 8.84 18.66 -5.76
CA GLU A 134 7.90 18.84 -6.88
C GLU A 134 7.94 17.67 -7.88
N VAL A 135 8.04 16.42 -7.38
CA VAL A 135 8.07 15.21 -8.19
C VAL A 135 6.74 14.44 -8.03
N PRO A 136 6.09 14.06 -9.13
CA PRO A 136 4.86 13.27 -9.09
C PRO A 136 5.04 11.98 -8.28
N CYS A 137 4.12 11.70 -7.33
CA CYS A 137 4.21 10.55 -6.48
C CYS A 137 2.85 9.84 -6.35
N ILE A 138 2.86 8.51 -6.44
CA ILE A 138 1.68 7.68 -6.22
C ILE A 138 2.03 6.62 -5.18
N THR A 139 1.18 6.47 -4.15
CA THR A 139 1.44 5.59 -3.01
C THR A 139 0.25 4.71 -2.68
N THR A 140 0.49 3.61 -1.95
CA THR A 140 -0.55 2.66 -1.51
C THR A 140 -0.10 1.87 -0.28
N ASN A 141 -0.93 0.91 0.17
CA ASN A 141 -0.68 -0.07 1.23
C ASN A 141 -0.50 0.52 2.63
N CYS A 142 -1.18 1.61 2.93
CA CYS A 142 -1.45 2.06 4.29
C CYS A 142 -2.79 2.79 4.35
N PRO A 143 -3.52 2.75 5.48
CA PRO A 143 -4.79 3.46 5.60
C PRO A 143 -4.63 4.94 5.26
N TRP A 144 -5.64 5.51 4.57
CA TRP A 144 -5.50 6.87 4.05
C TRP A 144 -5.37 7.93 5.16
N GLN A 145 -5.95 7.72 6.34
CA GLN A 145 -5.87 8.71 7.43
C GLN A 145 -4.44 8.88 7.96
N PRO A 146 -3.70 7.82 8.39
CA PRO A 146 -2.31 7.99 8.79
C PRO A 146 -1.41 8.48 7.64
N TYR A 147 -1.72 8.16 6.39
CA TYR A 147 -1.03 8.77 5.26
C TYR A 147 -1.31 10.28 5.18
N PHE A 148 -2.58 10.68 5.16
CA PHE A 148 -2.98 12.05 4.89
C PHE A 148 -2.74 12.97 6.10
N PHE A 149 -3.30 12.62 7.27
CA PHE A 149 -3.18 13.43 8.48
C PHE A 149 -1.80 13.30 9.13
N GLY A 150 -1.13 12.15 9.02
CA GLY A 150 0.25 11.97 9.47
C GLY A 150 1.25 12.88 8.75
N ARG A 151 0.91 13.35 7.54
CA ARG A 151 1.65 14.34 6.74
C ARG A 151 1.08 15.76 6.88
N ASN A 152 0.22 16.02 7.86
CA ASN A 152 -0.46 17.30 8.07
C ASN A 152 -1.31 17.76 6.87
N GLY A 153 -1.92 16.82 6.13
CA GLY A 153 -2.78 17.11 4.98
C GLY A 153 -4.01 17.94 5.37
N ASN A 154 -4.29 18.98 4.60
CA ASN A 154 -5.51 19.77 4.73
C ASN A 154 -6.59 19.19 3.80
N PRO A 155 -7.73 18.68 4.31
CA PRO A 155 -8.78 18.08 3.48
C PRO A 155 -9.32 18.98 2.36
N ALA A 156 -9.30 20.32 2.56
CA ALA A 156 -9.76 21.29 1.57
C ALA A 156 -8.75 21.51 0.43
N GLU A 157 -7.46 21.38 0.71
CA GLU A 157 -6.37 21.69 -0.21
C GLU A 157 -5.73 20.45 -0.82
N GLY A 158 -5.58 19.37 -0.03
CA GLY A 158 -4.85 18.16 -0.42
C GLY A 158 -3.35 18.38 -0.48
N PHE A 159 -2.70 17.65 -1.36
CA PHE A 159 -1.28 17.78 -1.72
C PHE A 159 -1.15 18.24 -3.17
N GLU A 160 0.00 18.79 -3.53
CA GLU A 160 0.22 19.28 -4.89
C GLU A 160 0.78 18.16 -5.80
N TYR A 161 1.72 17.36 -5.29
CA TYR A 161 2.46 16.37 -6.09
C TYR A 161 2.20 14.92 -5.72
N THR A 162 1.47 14.63 -4.64
CA THR A 162 1.33 13.27 -4.12
C THR A 162 -0.11 12.78 -4.08
N TYR A 163 -0.33 11.52 -4.49
CA TYR A 163 -1.62 10.83 -4.53
C TYR A 163 -1.53 9.47 -3.86
N HIS A 164 -2.64 9.03 -3.26
CA HIS A 164 -2.69 7.79 -2.51
C HIS A 164 -3.99 7.01 -2.78
N PHE A 165 -3.89 5.69 -2.98
CA PHE A 165 -5.06 4.85 -3.06
C PHE A 165 -4.97 3.67 -2.10
N PHE A 166 -5.90 3.62 -1.17
CA PHE A 166 -6.09 2.53 -0.21
C PHE A 166 -7.39 2.74 0.56
N TRP A 167 -7.83 1.74 1.33
CA TRP A 167 -8.94 1.85 2.27
C TRP A 167 -8.56 2.72 3.48
N GLY A 168 -9.55 3.02 4.33
CA GLY A 168 -9.37 3.86 5.51
C GLY A 168 -9.71 3.18 6.83
N LEU A 169 -9.46 3.90 7.94
CA LEU A 169 -9.78 3.40 9.29
C LEU A 169 -11.29 3.13 9.45
N GLU A 170 -12.15 3.92 8.81
CA GLU A 170 -13.60 3.68 8.80
C GLU A 170 -13.96 2.34 8.15
N ASP A 171 -13.22 1.93 7.12
CA ASP A 171 -13.47 0.66 6.44
C ASP A 171 -13.03 -0.52 7.30
N ILE A 172 -11.85 -0.44 7.93
CA ILE A 172 -11.35 -1.51 8.79
C ILE A 172 -12.23 -1.67 10.03
N ILE A 173 -12.70 -0.57 10.64
CA ILE A 173 -13.63 -0.61 11.77
C ILE A 173 -14.92 -1.32 11.35
N ALA A 174 -15.48 -0.96 10.21
CA ALA A 174 -16.71 -1.56 9.69
C ALA A 174 -16.56 -3.06 9.45
N VAL A 175 -15.54 -3.50 8.71
CA VAL A 175 -15.37 -4.95 8.40
C VAL A 175 -15.01 -5.77 9.63
N PHE A 176 -14.30 -5.21 10.63
CA PHE A 176 -13.98 -5.91 11.86
C PHE A 176 -15.21 -6.04 12.77
N THR A 177 -15.97 -4.95 12.94
CA THR A 177 -17.17 -4.99 13.78
C THR A 177 -18.27 -5.86 13.19
N ASP A 178 -18.41 -5.93 11.88
CA ASP A 178 -19.33 -6.87 11.21
C ASP A 178 -18.94 -8.33 11.47
N LEU A 179 -17.65 -8.64 11.37
CA LEU A 179 -17.13 -9.97 11.67
C LEU A 179 -17.38 -10.34 13.14
N TRP A 180 -17.13 -9.42 14.09
CA TRP A 180 -17.39 -9.67 15.51
C TRP A 180 -18.88 -9.79 15.80
N GLY A 181 -19.71 -8.96 15.19
CA GLY A 181 -21.17 -9.06 15.30
C GLY A 181 -21.70 -10.41 14.84
N ALA A 182 -21.16 -10.94 13.74
CA ALA A 182 -21.51 -12.26 13.22
C ALA A 182 -21.05 -13.42 14.13
N SER A 183 -20.04 -13.20 14.96
CA SER A 183 -19.48 -14.23 15.87
C SER A 183 -20.35 -14.52 17.11
N GLY A 184 -21.17 -13.55 17.52
CA GLY A 184 -22.03 -13.66 18.72
C GLY A 184 -21.30 -13.68 20.06
N VAL A 185 -20.02 -13.28 20.10
CA VAL A 185 -19.20 -13.24 21.33
C VAL A 185 -19.45 -11.96 22.13
N ALA A 186 -18.96 -11.94 23.40
CA ALA A 186 -19.08 -10.77 24.28
C ALA A 186 -18.32 -9.55 23.70
N LYS A 187 -18.84 -8.34 23.97
CA LYS A 187 -18.34 -7.07 23.44
C LYS A 187 -17.15 -6.47 24.20
N ASN A 188 -16.41 -7.27 24.99
CA ASN A 188 -15.16 -6.84 25.61
C ASN A 188 -13.99 -7.17 24.67
N VAL A 189 -13.25 -6.13 24.26
CA VAL A 189 -12.22 -6.19 23.22
C VAL A 189 -10.87 -5.77 23.79
N GLY A 190 -9.86 -6.62 23.70
CA GLY A 190 -8.48 -6.27 23.98
C GLY A 190 -7.83 -5.62 22.76
N GLY A 191 -7.27 -4.43 22.92
CA GLY A 191 -6.66 -3.65 21.86
C GLY A 191 -5.13 -3.65 21.94
N LEU A 192 -4.45 -3.93 20.84
CA LEU A 192 -3.00 -3.97 20.67
C LEU A 192 -2.55 -2.95 19.64
N PHE A 193 -2.06 -1.81 20.10
CA PHE A 193 -1.61 -0.70 19.27
C PHE A 193 -0.13 -0.39 19.56
N PRO A 194 0.77 -0.53 18.57
CA PRO A 194 2.17 -0.13 18.73
C PRO A 194 2.31 1.39 18.80
N ASN A 195 3.42 1.86 19.36
CA ASN A 195 3.82 3.26 19.30
C ASN A 195 4.55 3.55 17.99
N ASP A 196 3.83 3.40 16.88
CA ASP A 196 4.24 3.75 15.53
C ASP A 196 3.10 4.52 14.83
N ALA A 197 3.29 4.91 13.57
CA ALA A 197 2.29 5.71 12.86
C ALA A 197 0.94 4.98 12.69
N ASP A 198 0.94 3.67 12.42
CA ASP A 198 -0.28 2.86 12.34
C ASP A 198 -0.96 2.72 13.70
N GLY A 199 -0.22 2.29 14.72
CA GLY A 199 -0.79 2.08 16.05
C GLY A 199 -1.36 3.35 16.67
N ASN A 200 -0.67 4.47 16.48
CA ASN A 200 -1.15 5.78 16.92
C ASN A 200 -2.43 6.21 16.18
N ALA A 201 -2.57 5.87 14.91
CA ALA A 201 -3.78 6.15 14.14
C ALA A 201 -4.95 5.21 14.53
N TRP A 202 -4.69 3.91 14.64
CA TRP A 202 -5.71 2.92 15.02
C TRP A 202 -6.20 3.09 16.45
N GLY A 203 -5.29 3.42 17.38
CA GLY A 203 -5.60 3.70 18.78
C GLY A 203 -6.07 5.14 19.06
N HIS A 204 -6.13 6.01 18.03
CA HIS A 204 -6.51 7.40 18.23
C HIS A 204 -7.93 7.54 18.81
N PRO A 205 -8.12 8.30 19.92
CA PRO A 205 -9.40 8.36 20.64
C PRO A 205 -10.62 8.71 19.78
N GLU A 206 -10.45 9.64 18.83
CA GLU A 206 -11.55 10.16 18.00
C GLU A 206 -11.59 9.59 16.58
N LEU A 207 -10.43 9.33 15.97
CA LEU A 207 -10.32 8.93 14.57
C LEU A 207 -10.06 7.43 14.38
N GLY A 208 -9.61 6.74 15.42
CA GLY A 208 -9.32 5.32 15.44
C GLY A 208 -10.49 4.47 15.96
N LEU A 209 -10.16 3.27 16.44
CA LEU A 209 -11.14 2.30 16.95
C LEU A 209 -11.88 2.74 18.23
N PRO A 210 -11.28 3.48 19.19
CA PRO A 210 -11.90 3.68 20.51
C PRO A 210 -13.31 4.26 20.46
N LYS A 211 -13.52 5.38 19.77
CA LYS A 211 -14.83 6.05 19.73
C LYS A 211 -15.90 5.24 18.99
N PRO A 212 -15.69 4.78 17.75
CA PRO A 212 -16.68 3.96 17.06
C PRO A 212 -17.05 2.68 17.80
N LEU A 213 -16.08 2.00 18.42
CA LEU A 213 -16.36 0.80 19.21
C LEU A 213 -17.24 1.12 20.40
N SER A 214 -16.95 2.22 21.12
CA SER A 214 -17.79 2.66 22.25
C SER A 214 -19.22 2.98 21.80
N GLU A 215 -19.39 3.67 20.68
CA GLU A 215 -20.71 4.00 20.10
C GLU A 215 -21.51 2.75 19.70
N MET A 216 -20.83 1.68 19.25
CA MET A 216 -21.43 0.37 18.95
C MET A 216 -21.63 -0.51 20.19
N GLY A 217 -21.28 -0.03 21.38
CA GLY A 217 -21.42 -0.73 22.66
C GLY A 217 -20.34 -1.77 22.94
N TYR A 218 -19.21 -1.71 22.25
CA TYR A 218 -18.00 -2.48 22.59
C TYR A 218 -17.23 -1.76 23.69
N LYS A 219 -16.63 -2.54 24.60
CA LYS A 219 -15.72 -2.02 25.63
C LYS A 219 -14.30 -2.38 25.20
N LEU A 220 -13.57 -1.39 24.71
CA LEU A 220 -12.17 -1.54 24.35
C LEU A 220 -11.29 -1.40 25.58
N ILE A 221 -10.48 -2.40 25.84
CA ILE A 221 -9.46 -2.43 26.88
C ILE A 221 -8.11 -2.37 26.16
N HIS A 222 -7.45 -1.24 26.22
CA HIS A 222 -6.10 -1.11 25.70
C HIS A 222 -5.27 -0.34 26.73
N PRO A 223 -4.39 -1.02 27.45
CA PRO A 223 -3.31 -0.36 28.18
C PRO A 223 -2.49 0.50 27.20
N ASP A 224 -1.57 1.29 27.70
CA ASP A 224 -0.76 2.18 26.86
C ASP A 224 -0.23 1.48 25.59
N HIS A 225 0.08 2.27 24.56
CA HIS A 225 0.70 1.78 23.33
C HIS A 225 2.02 1.06 23.66
N TYR A 226 2.20 -0.14 23.13
CA TYR A 226 3.43 -0.88 23.32
C TYR A 226 4.53 -0.42 22.33
N GLN A 227 5.79 -0.61 22.69
CA GLN A 227 6.89 -0.32 21.77
C GLN A 227 7.03 -1.43 20.72
N PRO A 228 7.16 -1.12 19.41
CA PRO A 228 7.44 -2.12 18.40
C PRO A 228 8.67 -2.99 18.76
N MET A 229 8.62 -4.25 18.41
CA MET A 229 9.62 -5.28 18.78
C MET A 229 9.65 -5.58 20.27
N SER A 230 8.51 -5.45 20.98
CA SER A 230 8.38 -5.83 22.39
C SER A 230 8.49 -7.35 22.56
N ASP A 231 9.21 -7.75 23.62
CA ASP A 231 9.36 -9.14 24.05
C ASP A 231 8.44 -9.52 25.22
N ASP A 232 7.64 -8.58 25.74
CA ASP A 232 6.70 -8.81 26.86
C ASP A 232 5.35 -8.11 26.63
N PHE A 233 4.28 -8.92 26.63
CA PHE A 233 2.88 -8.50 26.53
C PHE A 233 2.07 -8.89 27.78
N SER A 234 2.73 -9.22 28.90
CA SER A 234 2.05 -9.70 30.11
C SER A 234 1.07 -8.69 30.69
N ALA A 235 1.38 -7.39 30.60
CA ALA A 235 0.48 -6.34 31.07
C ALA A 235 -0.84 -6.32 30.28
N GLN A 236 -0.77 -6.38 28.97
CA GLN A 236 -1.92 -6.43 28.08
C GLN A 236 -2.75 -7.69 28.32
N ILE A 237 -2.09 -8.86 28.37
CA ILE A 237 -2.75 -10.16 28.58
C ILE A 237 -3.49 -10.19 29.92
N ASN A 238 -2.88 -9.70 31.00
CA ASN A 238 -3.53 -9.63 32.32
C ASN A 238 -4.75 -8.72 32.30
N ALA A 239 -4.63 -7.52 31.71
CA ALA A 239 -5.75 -6.59 31.58
C ALA A 239 -6.93 -7.19 30.79
N TYR A 240 -6.65 -7.97 29.74
CA TYR A 240 -7.69 -8.62 28.93
C TYR A 240 -8.35 -9.77 29.68
N LYS A 241 -7.59 -10.55 30.46
CA LYS A 241 -8.14 -11.61 31.32
C LYS A 241 -9.05 -11.03 32.39
N ASP A 242 -8.59 -9.99 33.08
CA ASP A 242 -9.34 -9.33 34.17
C ASP A 242 -10.64 -8.71 33.67
N ALA A 243 -10.63 -8.19 32.43
CA ALA A 243 -11.81 -7.61 31.78
C ALA A 243 -12.70 -8.66 31.09
N GLY A 244 -12.31 -9.92 31.02
CA GLY A 244 -13.06 -10.96 30.33
C GLY A 244 -13.17 -10.71 28.82
N CYS A 245 -12.07 -10.28 28.17
CA CYS A 245 -12.06 -10.05 26.75
C CYS A 245 -12.19 -11.36 25.98
N GLU A 246 -13.21 -11.45 25.13
CA GLU A 246 -13.42 -12.55 24.19
C GLU A 246 -12.93 -12.22 22.78
N ILE A 247 -12.69 -10.94 22.50
CA ILE A 247 -12.14 -10.43 21.23
C ILE A 247 -10.78 -9.83 21.53
N VAL A 248 -9.81 -10.06 20.63
CA VAL A 248 -8.54 -9.30 20.56
C VAL A 248 -8.43 -8.67 19.19
N THR A 249 -8.06 -7.39 19.16
CA THR A 249 -7.84 -6.65 17.92
C THR A 249 -6.59 -5.78 18.01
N GLY A 250 -6.16 -5.26 16.90
CA GLY A 250 -5.03 -4.33 16.82
C GLY A 250 -4.35 -4.33 15.46
N VAL A 251 -3.25 -3.61 15.39
CA VAL A 251 -2.36 -3.57 14.23
C VAL A 251 -0.94 -3.87 14.70
N MET A 252 -0.39 -5.00 14.30
CA MET A 252 0.89 -5.50 14.81
C MET A 252 1.77 -5.99 13.66
N ILE A 253 3.08 -5.85 13.81
CA ILE A 253 4.01 -6.55 12.92
C ILE A 253 4.09 -8.04 13.28
N PRO A 254 4.48 -8.93 12.34
CA PRO A 254 4.54 -10.37 12.59
C PRO A 254 5.34 -10.80 13.85
N PRO A 255 6.54 -10.26 14.14
CA PRO A 255 7.27 -10.62 15.35
C PRO A 255 6.52 -10.33 16.65
N ASP A 256 5.90 -9.14 16.74
CA ASP A 256 5.17 -8.71 17.94
C ASP A 256 3.93 -9.59 18.18
N PHE A 257 3.15 -9.87 17.12
CA PHE A 257 2.01 -10.77 17.23
C PHE A 257 2.44 -12.20 17.59
N GLY A 258 3.52 -12.70 17.04
CA GLY A 258 4.07 -14.00 17.39
C GLY A 258 4.41 -14.12 18.88
N THR A 259 5.05 -13.09 19.44
CA THR A 259 5.37 -12.98 20.87
C THR A 259 4.11 -12.91 21.73
N PHE A 260 3.20 -11.98 21.41
CA PHE A 260 1.91 -11.86 22.10
C PHE A 260 1.14 -13.18 22.09
N TRP A 261 1.01 -13.80 20.93
CA TRP A 261 0.21 -15.01 20.75
C TRP A 261 0.80 -16.22 21.50
N ALA A 262 2.13 -16.32 21.57
CA ALA A 262 2.81 -17.33 22.38
C ALA A 262 2.57 -17.11 23.89
N GLN A 263 2.73 -15.88 24.35
CA GLN A 263 2.53 -15.52 25.78
C GLN A 263 1.05 -15.65 26.20
N ALA A 264 0.11 -15.32 25.32
CA ALA A 264 -1.32 -15.53 25.56
C ALA A 264 -1.63 -17.00 25.90
N ALA A 265 -1.08 -17.94 25.12
CA ALA A 265 -1.25 -19.36 25.41
C ALA A 265 -0.56 -19.79 26.71
N GLN A 266 0.67 -19.34 26.95
CA GLN A 266 1.40 -19.67 28.18
C GLN A 266 0.69 -19.19 29.44
N GLN A 267 0.02 -18.03 29.35
CA GLN A 267 -0.73 -17.42 30.46
C GLN A 267 -2.21 -17.90 30.54
N GLY A 268 -2.61 -18.83 29.67
CA GLY A 268 -3.98 -19.36 29.65
C GLY A 268 -5.04 -18.35 29.21
N PHE A 269 -4.66 -17.36 28.40
CA PHE A 269 -5.60 -16.43 27.78
C PHE A 269 -6.05 -16.98 26.42
N ASN A 270 -7.33 -17.30 26.30
CA ASN A 270 -7.93 -17.93 25.13
C ASN A 270 -9.11 -17.08 24.64
N PRO A 271 -8.86 -16.02 23.85
CA PRO A 271 -9.94 -15.24 23.22
C PRO A 271 -10.65 -16.10 22.17
N LYS A 272 -11.92 -15.83 21.91
CA LYS A 272 -12.74 -16.56 20.92
C LYS A 272 -12.60 -16.02 19.49
N VAL A 273 -12.22 -14.75 19.36
CA VAL A 273 -11.98 -14.07 18.10
C VAL A 273 -10.71 -13.25 18.20
N VAL A 274 -9.82 -13.42 17.26
CA VAL A 274 -8.56 -12.64 17.16
C VAL A 274 -8.47 -12.05 15.77
N THR A 275 -8.59 -10.71 15.69
CA THR A 275 -8.63 -9.96 14.44
C THR A 275 -7.50 -8.94 14.42
N ILE A 276 -6.42 -9.26 13.74
CA ILE A 276 -5.20 -8.44 13.76
C ILE A 276 -4.84 -8.01 12.34
N GLY A 277 -4.72 -6.70 12.18
CA GLY A 277 -4.18 -6.08 10.97
C GLY A 277 -2.65 -6.24 10.89
N LYS A 278 -2.12 -6.08 9.70
CA LYS A 278 -0.69 -6.12 9.37
C LYS A 278 -0.05 -7.52 9.55
N ALA A 279 0.01 -8.08 10.77
CA ALA A 279 0.70 -9.35 11.01
C ALA A 279 0.09 -10.53 10.26
N LEU A 280 -1.23 -10.58 10.16
CA LEU A 280 -1.95 -11.72 9.58
C LEU A 280 -2.15 -11.62 8.06
N LEU A 281 -1.46 -10.69 7.40
CA LEU A 281 -1.48 -10.54 5.93
C LEU A 281 -0.57 -11.53 5.21
N PHE A 282 0.40 -12.13 5.92
CA PHE A 282 1.51 -12.87 5.32
C PHE A 282 1.36 -14.37 5.53
N PRO A 283 1.12 -15.15 4.46
CA PRO A 283 0.99 -16.62 4.54
C PRO A 283 2.20 -17.31 5.18
N SER A 284 3.43 -16.81 4.91
CA SER A 284 4.66 -17.34 5.50
C SER A 284 4.63 -17.28 7.02
N PHE A 285 4.24 -16.13 7.57
CA PHE A 285 4.13 -15.96 9.01
C PHE A 285 2.99 -16.77 9.62
N VAL A 286 1.76 -16.69 9.05
CA VAL A 286 0.61 -17.38 9.64
C VAL A 286 0.80 -18.91 9.62
N ASN A 287 1.37 -19.47 8.55
CA ASN A 287 1.69 -20.89 8.52
C ASN A 287 2.78 -21.30 9.55
N SER A 288 3.68 -20.39 9.91
CA SER A 288 4.69 -20.64 10.96
C SER A 288 4.08 -20.80 12.36
N LEU A 289 2.86 -20.29 12.58
CA LEU A 289 2.11 -20.47 13.84
C LEU A 289 1.52 -21.89 13.98
N GLY A 290 1.59 -22.71 12.92
CA GLY A 290 1.01 -24.06 12.89
C GLY A 290 -0.50 -24.04 13.14
N ASP A 291 -1.00 -24.99 13.94
CA ASP A 291 -2.44 -25.08 14.27
C ASP A 291 -2.99 -23.82 14.93
N ARG A 292 -2.16 -23.03 15.58
CA ARG A 292 -2.56 -21.79 16.25
C ARG A 292 -2.80 -20.62 15.29
N GLY A 293 -2.47 -20.77 14.02
CA GLY A 293 -2.85 -19.84 12.98
C GLY A 293 -4.27 -20.07 12.45
N ASN A 294 -4.86 -21.25 12.70
CA ASN A 294 -6.22 -21.55 12.28
C ASN A 294 -7.24 -20.75 13.10
N GLY A 295 -8.19 -20.15 12.44
CA GLY A 295 -9.23 -19.33 13.08
C GLY A 295 -8.86 -17.85 13.25
N LEU A 296 -7.60 -17.44 13.08
CA LEU A 296 -7.20 -16.05 13.12
C LEU A 296 -7.85 -15.27 11.97
N THR A 297 -8.30 -14.04 12.26
CA THR A 297 -9.03 -13.19 11.31
C THR A 297 -8.26 -11.91 11.00
N SER A 298 -8.47 -11.36 9.81
CA SER A 298 -7.81 -10.14 9.35
C SER A 298 -8.66 -9.44 8.29
N GLU A 299 -8.26 -8.23 7.94
CA GLU A 299 -8.70 -7.55 6.74
C GLU A 299 -8.21 -8.24 5.48
N ILE A 300 -9.00 -8.13 4.41
CA ILE A 300 -8.62 -8.62 3.09
C ILE A 300 -8.79 -7.52 2.06
N TRP A 301 -7.68 -7.09 1.48
CA TRP A 301 -7.62 -6.05 0.46
C TRP A 301 -7.59 -6.62 -0.95
N TRP A 302 -6.98 -7.80 -1.10
CA TRP A 302 -6.86 -8.50 -2.36
C TRP A 302 -6.60 -9.99 -2.16
N THR A 303 -7.19 -10.79 -3.02
CA THR A 303 -6.92 -12.23 -3.19
C THR A 303 -7.10 -12.62 -4.65
N PRO A 304 -6.64 -13.79 -5.09
CA PRO A 304 -6.94 -14.32 -6.42
C PRO A 304 -8.43 -14.49 -6.72
N ASP A 305 -9.30 -14.49 -5.71
CA ASP A 305 -10.75 -14.60 -5.88
C ASP A 305 -11.45 -13.25 -6.06
N HIS A 306 -10.72 -12.13 -6.02
CA HIS A 306 -11.28 -10.83 -6.36
C HIS A 306 -11.67 -10.78 -7.84
N PRO A 307 -12.81 -10.13 -8.19
CA PRO A 307 -13.35 -10.14 -9.56
C PRO A 307 -12.65 -9.13 -10.49
N PHE A 308 -11.46 -8.67 -10.12
CA PHE A 308 -10.75 -7.62 -10.82
C PHE A 308 -9.72 -8.17 -11.82
N SER A 309 -9.32 -7.31 -12.74
CA SER A 309 -8.30 -7.60 -13.74
C SER A 309 -7.43 -6.38 -14.03
N SER A 310 -6.21 -6.63 -14.43
CA SER A 310 -5.25 -5.60 -14.81
C SER A 310 -5.72 -4.79 -16.01
N SER A 311 -5.76 -3.48 -15.88
CA SER A 311 -5.95 -2.54 -16.99
C SER A 311 -4.75 -2.49 -17.95
N LEU A 312 -3.59 -2.90 -17.47
CA LEU A 312 -2.34 -2.87 -18.24
C LEU A 312 -2.14 -4.12 -19.10
N THR A 313 -2.48 -5.30 -18.55
CA THR A 313 -2.21 -6.60 -19.19
C THR A 313 -3.46 -7.42 -19.50
N GLY A 314 -4.62 -7.06 -18.96
CA GLY A 314 -5.85 -7.85 -19.02
C GLY A 314 -5.85 -9.09 -18.10
N THR A 315 -4.76 -9.36 -17.40
CA THR A 315 -4.61 -10.51 -16.49
C THR A 315 -5.62 -10.41 -15.35
N LYS A 316 -6.34 -11.51 -15.06
CA LYS A 316 -7.28 -11.59 -13.93
C LYS A 316 -6.52 -11.79 -12.61
N ALA A 317 -7.15 -11.41 -11.48
CA ALA A 317 -6.57 -11.60 -10.15
C ALA A 317 -6.13 -13.06 -9.91
N LYS A 318 -6.95 -14.03 -10.31
CA LYS A 318 -6.63 -15.45 -10.22
C LYS A 318 -5.40 -15.85 -11.03
N GLU A 319 -5.25 -15.31 -12.22
CA GLU A 319 -4.11 -15.59 -13.09
C GLU A 319 -2.83 -14.97 -12.53
N LEU A 320 -2.91 -13.74 -11.97
CA LEU A 320 -1.80 -13.08 -11.30
C LEU A 320 -1.32 -13.89 -10.09
N GLY A 321 -2.23 -14.29 -9.20
CA GLY A 321 -1.91 -15.11 -8.03
C GLY A 321 -1.30 -16.46 -8.39
N ASN A 322 -1.89 -17.17 -9.36
CA ASN A 322 -1.36 -18.45 -9.83
C ASN A 322 0.02 -18.29 -10.51
N GLY A 323 0.21 -17.24 -11.29
CA GLY A 323 1.49 -16.90 -11.93
C GLY A 323 2.58 -16.64 -10.88
N TYR A 324 2.27 -15.90 -9.83
CA TYR A 324 3.18 -15.69 -8.71
C TYR A 324 3.59 -17.01 -8.06
N VAL A 325 2.61 -17.84 -7.67
CA VAL A 325 2.87 -19.13 -7.01
C VAL A 325 3.70 -20.05 -7.90
N SER A 326 3.35 -20.17 -9.19
CA SER A 326 4.07 -21.08 -10.11
C SER A 326 5.50 -20.61 -10.41
N THR A 327 5.76 -19.31 -10.39
CA THR A 327 7.08 -18.74 -10.69
C THR A 327 7.99 -18.76 -9.46
N THR A 328 7.45 -18.42 -8.29
CA THR A 328 8.25 -18.21 -7.08
C THR A 328 8.26 -19.41 -6.13
N GLY A 329 7.31 -20.32 -6.24
CA GLY A 329 7.05 -21.39 -5.28
C GLY A 329 6.50 -20.92 -3.93
N ARG A 330 6.18 -19.61 -3.80
CA ARG A 330 5.66 -19.00 -2.57
C ARG A 330 4.15 -18.85 -2.65
N LYS A 331 3.47 -18.90 -1.50
CA LYS A 331 2.05 -18.49 -1.42
C LYS A 331 1.94 -16.99 -1.71
N TRP A 332 0.91 -16.59 -2.45
CA TRP A 332 0.63 -15.17 -2.71
C TRP A 332 0.33 -14.42 -1.41
N ASN A 333 0.63 -13.15 -1.36
CA ASN A 333 0.18 -12.22 -0.32
C ASN A 333 -0.69 -11.10 -0.91
N GLN A 334 -1.36 -10.36 -0.06
CA GLN A 334 -2.33 -9.34 -0.49
C GLN A 334 -1.65 -8.15 -1.21
N GLY A 335 -0.39 -7.86 -0.89
CA GLY A 335 0.40 -6.79 -1.52
C GLY A 335 0.58 -6.98 -3.03
N LEU A 336 0.57 -8.23 -3.53
CA LEU A 336 0.77 -8.56 -4.94
C LEU A 336 -0.15 -7.76 -5.87
N GLY A 337 -1.46 -7.68 -5.55
CA GLY A 337 -2.42 -6.93 -6.35
C GLY A 337 -2.17 -5.43 -6.32
N PHE A 338 -1.84 -4.88 -5.16
CA PHE A 338 -1.62 -3.45 -4.97
C PHE A 338 -0.32 -2.95 -5.60
N GLN A 339 0.76 -3.74 -5.48
CA GLN A 339 2.03 -3.44 -6.17
C GLN A 339 1.83 -3.44 -7.68
N HIS A 340 1.08 -4.41 -8.21
CA HIS A 340 0.72 -4.42 -9.64
C HIS A 340 -0.10 -3.16 -10.01
N ALA A 341 -1.10 -2.78 -9.19
CA ALA A 341 -1.96 -1.63 -9.43
C ALA A 341 -1.20 -0.29 -9.44
N LEU A 342 -0.14 -0.13 -8.64
CA LEU A 342 0.72 1.06 -8.69
C LEU A 342 1.25 1.29 -10.11
N PHE A 343 1.73 0.24 -10.76
CA PHE A 343 2.26 0.32 -12.13
C PHE A 343 1.15 0.44 -13.18
N GLU A 344 -0.06 -0.08 -12.93
CA GLU A 344 -1.21 0.15 -13.80
C GLU A 344 -1.57 1.63 -13.87
N VAL A 345 -1.69 2.28 -12.69
CA VAL A 345 -1.98 3.71 -12.60
C VAL A 345 -0.86 4.52 -13.26
N THR A 346 0.39 4.17 -13.01
CA THR A 346 1.56 4.83 -13.62
C THR A 346 1.53 4.73 -15.14
N ALA A 347 1.27 3.54 -15.69
CA ALA A 347 1.20 3.33 -17.13
C ALA A 347 0.05 4.10 -17.78
N ASP A 348 -1.11 4.16 -17.12
CA ASP A 348 -2.27 4.93 -17.57
C ASP A 348 -1.95 6.44 -17.57
N VAL A 349 -1.33 6.95 -16.54
CA VAL A 349 -0.87 8.35 -16.44
C VAL A 349 0.10 8.68 -17.59
N ILE A 350 1.11 7.84 -17.83
CA ILE A 350 2.07 8.03 -18.92
C ILE A 350 1.36 8.06 -20.27
N LYS A 351 0.43 7.13 -20.54
CA LYS A 351 -0.28 7.03 -21.82
C LYS A 351 -1.21 8.22 -22.09
N ARG A 352 -1.81 8.80 -21.07
CA ARG A 352 -2.78 9.91 -21.18
C ARG A 352 -2.17 11.29 -21.07
N CYS A 353 -0.95 11.41 -20.54
CA CYS A 353 -0.31 12.70 -20.31
C CYS A 353 -0.13 13.47 -21.62
N SER A 354 -0.43 14.77 -21.61
CA SER A 354 -0.30 15.63 -22.77
C SER A 354 1.15 15.99 -23.11
N ASP A 355 1.99 16.13 -22.06
CA ASP A 355 3.42 16.41 -22.18
C ASP A 355 4.16 15.78 -20.98
N LEU A 356 4.95 14.76 -21.21
CA LEU A 356 5.71 14.07 -20.16
C LEU A 356 6.95 14.83 -19.70
N ASP A 357 7.35 15.89 -20.42
CA ASP A 357 8.41 16.80 -20.01
C ASP A 357 7.90 17.98 -19.15
N ASP A 358 6.58 18.09 -18.95
CA ASP A 358 5.93 19.10 -18.10
C ASP A 358 5.31 18.44 -16.86
N THR A 359 5.88 18.69 -15.68
CA THR A 359 5.37 18.17 -14.40
C THR A 359 3.90 18.53 -14.18
N SER A 360 3.47 19.74 -14.58
CA SER A 360 2.05 20.16 -14.44
C SER A 360 1.13 19.30 -15.30
N ALA A 361 1.56 18.89 -16.50
CA ALA A 361 0.79 17.99 -17.35
C ALA A 361 0.74 16.57 -16.77
N VAL A 362 1.83 16.09 -16.17
CA VAL A 362 1.85 14.80 -15.46
C VAL A 362 0.90 14.83 -14.26
N MET A 363 0.92 15.89 -13.46
CA MET A 363 0.01 16.06 -12.33
C MET A 363 -1.46 16.14 -12.76
N ALA A 364 -1.76 16.84 -13.86
CA ALA A 364 -3.10 16.87 -14.45
C ALA A 364 -3.55 15.47 -14.91
N SER A 365 -2.63 14.70 -15.50
CA SER A 365 -2.91 13.30 -15.86
C SER A 365 -3.17 12.43 -14.64
N ILE A 366 -2.39 12.55 -13.55
CA ILE A 366 -2.64 11.83 -12.29
C ILE A 366 -4.01 12.23 -11.74
N SER A 367 -4.28 13.52 -11.56
CA SER A 367 -5.52 14.01 -10.94
C SER A 367 -6.78 13.57 -11.68
N SER A 368 -6.71 13.35 -12.98
CA SER A 368 -7.81 12.89 -13.82
C SER A 368 -7.95 11.36 -13.90
N THR A 369 -7.19 10.60 -13.12
CA THR A 369 -7.26 9.13 -13.12
C THR A 369 -8.66 8.64 -12.73
N ASN A 370 -9.18 7.75 -13.56
CA ASN A 370 -10.45 7.05 -13.36
C ASN A 370 -10.32 5.66 -14.00
N LEU A 371 -9.62 4.77 -13.32
CA LEU A 371 -9.11 3.52 -13.86
C LEU A 371 -9.64 2.33 -13.06
N SER A 372 -10.11 1.29 -13.76
CA SER A 372 -10.35 -0.01 -13.14
C SER A 372 -9.03 -0.78 -13.11
N THR A 373 -8.59 -1.19 -11.93
CA THR A 373 -7.31 -1.84 -11.70
C THR A 373 -7.48 -3.23 -11.09
N MET A 374 -6.37 -3.91 -10.86
CA MET A 374 -6.29 -5.20 -10.18
C MET A 374 -6.87 -5.17 -8.74
N VAL A 375 -7.04 -3.99 -8.15
CA VAL A 375 -7.56 -3.81 -6.78
C VAL A 375 -8.90 -3.05 -6.74
N GLY A 376 -9.58 -2.97 -7.88
CA GLY A 376 -10.80 -2.22 -8.04
C GLY A 376 -10.55 -0.86 -8.69
N LYS A 377 -11.48 0.07 -8.49
CA LYS A 377 -11.46 1.36 -9.17
C LYS A 377 -10.59 2.37 -8.42
N VAL A 378 -9.64 2.98 -9.11
CA VAL A 378 -8.88 4.13 -8.62
C VAL A 378 -9.42 5.40 -9.28
N ASN A 379 -9.97 6.30 -8.45
CA ASN A 379 -10.59 7.55 -8.91
C ASN A 379 -10.50 8.62 -7.81
N TRP A 380 -9.65 9.60 -8.00
CA TRP A 380 -9.43 10.68 -7.03
C TRP A 380 -10.63 11.61 -6.84
N SER A 381 -11.52 11.71 -7.83
CA SER A 381 -12.70 12.59 -7.76
C SER A 381 -13.74 12.15 -6.72
N ASN A 382 -13.72 10.89 -6.31
CA ASN A 382 -14.68 10.29 -5.38
C ASN A 382 -14.03 9.87 -4.06
N GLY A 383 -12.84 10.39 -3.77
CA GLY A 383 -12.13 10.09 -2.53
C GLY A 383 -12.70 10.82 -1.31
N PRO A 384 -12.35 10.38 -0.10
CA PRO A 384 -12.79 11.01 1.16
C PRO A 384 -12.19 12.40 1.35
N VAL A 385 -11.02 12.64 0.79
CA VAL A 385 -10.31 13.92 0.73
C VAL A 385 -9.60 14.04 -0.62
N LYS A 386 -9.11 15.23 -0.96
CA LYS A 386 -8.31 15.41 -2.18
C LYS A 386 -7.09 14.49 -2.18
N ASN A 387 -6.68 14.04 -3.36
CA ASN A 387 -5.52 13.18 -3.60
C ASN A 387 -5.63 11.75 -3.03
N VAL A 388 -6.79 11.36 -2.51
CA VAL A 388 -7.02 10.03 -1.98
C VAL A 388 -8.14 9.33 -2.75
N SER A 389 -7.93 8.06 -3.11
CA SER A 389 -8.95 7.16 -3.65
C SER A 389 -9.10 5.95 -2.74
N LYS A 390 -10.33 5.58 -2.39
CA LYS A 390 -10.58 4.38 -1.60
C LYS A 390 -10.64 3.14 -2.50
N THR A 391 -10.15 2.03 -1.96
CA THR A 391 -10.30 0.70 -2.55
C THR A 391 -11.22 -0.17 -1.69
N PRO A 392 -11.88 -1.19 -2.25
CA PRO A 392 -12.74 -2.08 -1.47
C PRO A 392 -11.95 -2.84 -0.42
N LEU A 393 -12.65 -3.15 0.69
CA LEU A 393 -12.12 -3.93 1.80
C LEU A 393 -13.17 -4.96 2.23
N VAL A 394 -12.71 -6.18 2.48
CA VAL A 394 -13.52 -7.26 3.06
C VAL A 394 -12.79 -7.87 4.25
N SER A 395 -13.41 -8.78 4.98
CA SER A 395 -12.74 -9.49 6.06
C SER A 395 -12.77 -11.00 5.87
N GLY A 396 -11.81 -11.66 6.50
CA GLY A 396 -11.70 -13.09 6.38
C GLY A 396 -10.93 -13.76 7.49
N GLN A 397 -10.74 -15.05 7.30
CA GLN A 397 -10.21 -15.95 8.31
C GLN A 397 -9.21 -16.92 7.70
N TRP A 398 -8.14 -17.17 8.41
CA TRP A 398 -7.22 -18.25 8.12
C TRP A 398 -7.82 -19.59 8.51
N GLN A 399 -8.02 -20.47 7.55
CA GLN A 399 -8.65 -21.78 7.74
C GLN A 399 -7.76 -22.88 7.16
N LYS A 400 -7.85 -24.08 7.73
CA LYS A 400 -7.13 -25.24 7.21
C LYS A 400 -7.59 -25.55 5.79
N GLY A 401 -6.64 -25.59 4.87
CA GLY A 401 -6.81 -25.98 3.48
C GLY A 401 -6.02 -27.24 3.15
N SER A 402 -5.93 -27.57 1.88
CA SER A 402 -5.22 -28.75 1.40
C SER A 402 -3.69 -28.65 1.54
N ASP A 403 -3.17 -27.42 1.55
CA ASP A 403 -1.73 -27.12 1.62
C ASP A 403 -1.45 -26.07 2.72
N GLY A 404 -1.78 -26.42 3.96
CA GLY A 404 -1.63 -25.55 5.12
C GLY A 404 -2.79 -24.57 5.29
N LEU A 405 -2.51 -23.42 5.90
CA LEU A 405 -3.52 -22.41 6.16
C LEU A 405 -3.77 -21.57 4.90
N GLU A 406 -5.04 -21.30 4.63
CA GLU A 406 -5.53 -20.48 3.53
C GLU A 406 -6.37 -19.32 4.05
N LEU A 407 -6.16 -18.13 3.53
CA LEU A 407 -6.97 -16.94 3.86
C LEU A 407 -8.27 -16.98 3.05
N ARG A 408 -9.41 -17.10 3.74
CA ARG A 408 -10.74 -17.18 3.13
C ARG A 408 -11.57 -15.95 3.46
N ILE A 409 -12.26 -15.41 2.46
CA ILE A 409 -13.18 -14.29 2.61
C ILE A 409 -14.45 -14.79 3.30
N THR A 410 -14.72 -14.31 4.51
CA THR A 410 -15.87 -14.75 5.32
C THR A 410 -16.98 -13.72 5.42
N ASN A 411 -16.68 -12.43 5.14
CA ASN A 411 -17.66 -11.35 5.11
C ASN A 411 -17.28 -10.33 4.02
N ASN A 412 -18.27 -9.94 3.20
CA ASN A 412 -18.14 -8.99 2.10
C ASN A 412 -19.25 -7.92 2.11
N SER A 413 -19.86 -7.64 3.26
CA SER A 413 -21.01 -6.71 3.38
C SER A 413 -20.73 -5.32 2.83
N HIS A 414 -19.48 -4.85 2.89
CA HIS A 414 -19.04 -3.54 2.41
C HIS A 414 -18.49 -3.53 0.96
N ALA A 415 -18.30 -4.71 0.36
CA ALA A 415 -17.86 -4.87 -1.03
C ALA A 415 -18.49 -6.15 -1.62
N PRO A 416 -19.82 -6.17 -1.86
CA PRO A 416 -20.57 -7.36 -2.23
C PRO A 416 -20.19 -7.94 -3.60
N GLU A 417 -19.48 -7.19 -4.43
CA GLU A 417 -18.90 -7.66 -5.69
C GLU A 417 -17.78 -8.69 -5.48
N ILE A 418 -17.14 -8.72 -4.30
CA ILE A 418 -16.09 -9.67 -3.96
C ILE A 418 -16.74 -10.90 -3.33
N PRO A 419 -16.63 -12.10 -3.93
CA PRO A 419 -17.33 -13.29 -3.45
C PRO A 419 -16.73 -13.81 -2.14
N THR A 420 -17.56 -14.26 -1.21
CA THR A 420 -17.11 -15.05 -0.06
C THR A 420 -16.77 -16.48 -0.47
N ASN A 421 -15.75 -17.06 0.16
CA ASN A 421 -15.29 -18.44 -0.09
C ASN A 421 -15.01 -19.22 1.21
N GLY A 422 -15.41 -18.66 2.37
CA GLY A 422 -15.33 -19.28 3.70
C GLY A 422 -16.51 -18.91 4.58
N LYS A 423 -16.59 -19.54 5.74
CA LYS A 423 -17.51 -19.18 6.84
C LYS A 423 -16.71 -18.91 8.09
N LEU A 424 -17.12 -17.91 8.87
CA LEU A 424 -16.47 -17.60 10.15
C LEU A 424 -16.65 -18.76 11.14
N GLU A 425 -15.56 -19.14 11.79
CA GLU A 425 -15.48 -20.13 12.86
C GLU A 425 -14.84 -19.49 14.08
N LEU A 426 -15.30 -19.83 15.30
CA LEU A 426 -14.65 -19.40 16.54
C LEU A 426 -13.38 -20.21 16.78
N ILE A 427 -12.38 -19.59 17.43
CA ILE A 427 -11.12 -20.24 17.82
C ILE A 427 -11.37 -21.13 19.04
#